data_5cf97bba13d8896684a037ce495cdad0
#
_entry.id   5cf97bba13d8896684a037ce495cdad0
#
_cell.length_a   1.000
_cell.length_b   1.000
_cell.length_c   1.000
_cell.angle_alpha   90.00
_cell.angle_beta   90.00
_cell.angle_gamma   90.00
#
_symmetry.space_group_name_H-M   'P 1'
#
loop_
_entity.id
_entity.type
_entity.pdbx_description
1 polymer ?
#
loop_
_entity_poly.entity_id
_entity_poly.type
_entity_poly.pdbx_seq_one_letter_code
_entity_poly.pdbx_strand_id
1 'polypeptide(L)'
;MSAFFSLNRLAASVALACVALSPAFTAHAQQAFPATLAGHAVMPALTVIPAPADAPADLRHAGKFTTAQRVEKLGSVMGLSAGRPTGISLPFDGQPVQGHSGIKRMADGSFWLLTDNGAGSKANSPDFMLHLSHY
;
A
#
# COMPACT_ATOMS: atom_id res chain seq x y z
N MET A 1 30.96 57.96 18.29
CA MET A 1 30.48 57.39 17.01
C MET A 1 31.26 56.16 16.55
N SER A 2 31.90 55.38 17.42
CA SER A 2 32.80 54.26 17.04
C SER A 2 32.34 52.87 17.48
N ALA A 3 31.23 52.72 18.18
CA ALA A 3 30.77 51.45 18.70
C ALA A 3 29.82 50.69 17.78
N PHE A 4 29.15 51.36 16.85
CA PHE A 4 28.18 50.74 15.93
C PHE A 4 28.81 49.94 14.78
N PHE A 5 30.05 50.22 14.42
CA PHE A 5 30.72 49.56 13.27
C PHE A 5 31.30 48.18 13.62
N SER A 6 31.52 47.86 14.93
CA SER A 6 32.14 46.60 15.31
C SER A 6 31.11 45.44 15.39
N LEU A 7 29.85 45.72 15.73
CA LEU A 7 28.81 44.70 15.81
C LEU A 7 28.41 44.14 14.45
N ASN A 8 28.37 44.99 13.44
CA ASN A 8 27.98 44.52 12.08
C ASN A 8 29.05 43.62 11.44
N ARG A 9 30.34 43.80 11.78
CA ARG A 9 31.39 42.96 11.28
C ARG A 9 31.43 41.58 11.96
N LEU A 10 31.09 41.50 13.23
CA LEU A 10 30.97 40.24 13.98
C LEU A 10 29.76 39.42 13.48
N ALA A 11 28.64 40.07 13.26
CA ALA A 11 27.44 39.40 12.76
C ALA A 11 27.64 38.83 11.32
N ALA A 12 28.34 39.57 10.46
CA ALA A 12 28.66 39.10 9.11
C ALA A 12 29.65 37.92 9.10
N SER A 13 30.62 37.91 10.03
CA SER A 13 31.59 36.82 10.15
C SER A 13 30.96 35.53 10.69
N VAL A 14 30.02 35.62 11.64
CA VAL A 14 29.29 34.47 12.16
C VAL A 14 28.37 33.88 11.12
N ALA A 15 27.67 34.71 10.31
CA ALA A 15 26.81 34.23 9.24
C ALA A 15 27.61 33.48 8.15
N LEU A 16 28.80 33.94 7.81
CA LEU A 16 29.66 33.30 6.82
C LEU A 16 30.25 31.98 7.32
N ALA A 17 30.56 31.88 8.61
CA ALA A 17 31.05 30.63 9.24
C ALA A 17 29.97 29.53 9.29
N CYS A 18 28.70 29.89 9.49
CA CYS A 18 27.60 28.93 9.50
C CYS A 18 27.32 28.32 8.13
N VAL A 19 27.55 29.04 7.04
CA VAL A 19 27.40 28.51 5.68
C VAL A 19 28.52 27.54 5.30
N ALA A 20 29.75 27.73 5.82
CA ALA A 20 30.89 26.87 5.54
C ALA A 20 30.85 25.50 6.29
N LEU A 21 29.99 25.37 7.31
CA LEU A 21 29.83 24.15 8.10
C LEU A 21 28.60 23.31 7.70
N SER A 22 27.96 23.65 6.59
CA SER A 22 26.90 22.77 6.04
C SER A 22 27.54 21.44 5.65
N PRO A 23 27.15 20.30 6.29
CA PRO A 23 27.65 19.01 5.85
C PRO A 23 27.24 18.83 4.40
N ALA A 24 28.19 18.61 3.51
CA ALA A 24 27.91 18.17 2.16
C ALA A 24 27.28 16.80 2.29
N PHE A 25 25.95 16.75 2.25
CA PHE A 25 25.24 15.49 2.03
C PHE A 25 25.64 15.03 0.64
N THR A 26 26.59 14.11 0.59
CA THR A 26 26.84 13.36 -0.64
C THR A 26 25.59 12.57 -0.92
N ALA A 27 24.76 13.04 -1.84
CA ALA A 27 23.72 12.24 -2.41
C ALA A 27 24.43 11.03 -3.05
N HIS A 28 24.37 9.88 -2.39
CA HIS A 28 24.77 8.64 -3.03
C HIS A 28 23.84 8.46 -4.21
N ALA A 29 24.33 8.70 -5.40
CA ALA A 29 23.60 8.38 -6.60
C ALA A 29 23.28 6.88 -6.54
N GLN A 30 22.00 6.55 -6.67
CA GLN A 30 21.56 5.18 -6.70
C GLN A 30 22.31 4.46 -7.84
N GLN A 31 23.00 3.37 -7.52
CA GLN A 31 23.72 2.61 -8.53
C GLN A 31 22.72 2.06 -9.55
N ALA A 32 22.87 2.44 -10.81
CA ALA A 32 22.05 1.90 -11.89
C ALA A 32 22.48 0.45 -12.16
N PHE A 33 21.52 -0.47 -12.02
CA PHE A 33 21.73 -1.86 -12.43
C PHE A 33 21.13 -2.04 -13.82
N PRO A 34 21.87 -2.57 -14.79
CA PRO A 34 21.31 -2.95 -16.07
C PRO A 34 20.31 -4.09 -15.85
N ALA A 35 19.05 -3.84 -16.15
CA ALA A 35 17.98 -4.82 -16.03
C ALA A 35 17.16 -4.81 -17.31
N THR A 36 16.79 -5.99 -17.77
CA THR A 36 15.89 -6.19 -18.90
C THR A 36 14.62 -6.87 -18.39
N LEU A 37 13.46 -6.31 -18.72
CA LEU A 37 12.20 -6.93 -18.39
C LEU A 37 12.06 -8.23 -19.20
N ALA A 38 12.09 -9.36 -18.50
CA ALA A 38 11.95 -10.69 -19.10
C ALA A 38 10.48 -11.09 -19.30
N GLY A 39 9.58 -10.52 -18.52
CA GLY A 39 8.15 -10.79 -18.61
C GLY A 39 7.38 -10.03 -17.54
N HIS A 40 6.07 -9.95 -17.70
CA HIS A 40 5.16 -9.42 -16.71
C HIS A 40 3.83 -10.19 -16.74
N ALA A 41 3.14 -10.21 -15.60
CA ALA A 41 1.77 -10.70 -15.49
C ALA A 41 0.92 -9.63 -14.82
N VAL A 42 -0.31 -9.50 -15.25
CA VAL A 42 -1.27 -8.54 -14.71
C VAL A 42 -2.53 -9.30 -14.28
N MET A 43 -2.90 -9.15 -13.02
CA MET A 43 -4.19 -9.59 -12.51
C MET A 43 -5.18 -8.41 -12.63
N PRO A 44 -6.42 -8.62 -13.08
CA PRO A 44 -7.44 -7.58 -13.09
C PRO A 44 -7.61 -6.96 -11.71
N ALA A 45 -7.77 -5.63 -11.66
CA ALA A 45 -7.87 -4.88 -10.40
C ALA A 45 -9.02 -5.36 -9.50
N LEU A 46 -10.10 -5.85 -10.10
CA LEU A 46 -11.20 -6.52 -9.40
C LEU A 46 -11.21 -8.00 -9.77
N THR A 47 -10.50 -8.79 -8.97
CA THR A 47 -10.54 -10.25 -9.04
C THR A 47 -11.23 -10.77 -7.79
N VAL A 48 -12.38 -11.41 -7.96
CA VAL A 48 -13.17 -12.03 -6.88
C VAL A 48 -13.30 -13.51 -7.17
N ILE A 49 -13.02 -14.34 -6.20
CA ILE A 49 -13.16 -15.79 -6.29
C ILE A 49 -14.28 -16.26 -5.33
N PRO A 50 -15.02 -17.32 -5.67
CA PRO A 50 -15.96 -17.90 -4.74
C PRO A 50 -15.23 -18.43 -3.51
N ALA A 51 -15.82 -18.25 -2.32
CA ALA A 51 -15.32 -18.90 -1.13
C ALA A 51 -15.45 -20.43 -1.27
N PRO A 52 -14.61 -21.23 -0.57
CA PRO A 52 -14.78 -22.67 -0.51
C PRO A 52 -16.20 -23.07 -0.11
N ALA A 53 -16.71 -24.18 -0.65
CA ALA A 53 -18.09 -24.63 -0.41
C ALA A 53 -18.39 -24.91 1.07
N ASP A 54 -17.38 -25.32 1.82
CA ASP A 54 -17.41 -25.59 3.27
C ASP A 54 -17.07 -24.35 4.12
N ALA A 55 -16.84 -23.19 3.51
CA ALA A 55 -16.58 -21.96 4.24
C ALA A 55 -17.77 -21.58 5.13
N PRO A 56 -17.52 -21.06 6.35
CA PRO A 56 -18.57 -20.49 7.18
C PRO A 56 -19.40 -19.46 6.41
N ALA A 57 -20.71 -19.40 6.65
CA ALA A 57 -21.62 -18.51 5.91
C ALA A 57 -21.15 -17.05 5.92
N ASP A 58 -20.59 -16.59 7.03
CA ASP A 58 -20.07 -15.24 7.17
C ASP A 58 -18.80 -14.95 6.33
N LEU A 59 -18.11 -15.97 5.85
CA LEU A 59 -16.91 -15.82 5.01
C LEU A 59 -17.19 -16.05 3.52
N ARG A 60 -18.43 -16.34 3.13
CA ARG A 60 -18.77 -16.55 1.72
C ARG A 60 -18.67 -15.26 0.89
N HIS A 61 -18.95 -14.12 1.53
CA HIS A 61 -18.96 -12.80 0.91
C HIS A 61 -18.15 -11.84 1.76
N ALA A 62 -17.21 -11.11 1.17
CA ALA A 62 -16.36 -10.15 1.88
C ALA A 62 -16.82 -8.71 1.69
N GLY A 63 -16.47 -7.84 2.63
CA GLY A 63 -16.74 -6.40 2.56
C GLY A 63 -18.04 -5.97 3.25
N LYS A 64 -18.68 -6.84 4.05
CA LYS A 64 -19.89 -6.50 4.79
C LYS A 64 -19.70 -5.46 5.90
N PHE A 65 -18.48 -5.27 6.36
CA PHE A 65 -18.14 -4.42 7.52
C PHE A 65 -17.47 -3.08 7.17
N THR A 66 -17.31 -2.77 5.90
CA THR A 66 -16.50 -1.62 5.44
C THR A 66 -17.10 -0.24 5.72
N THR A 67 -18.34 -0.18 6.18
CA THR A 67 -19.06 1.08 6.46
C THR A 67 -19.26 1.36 7.95
N ALA A 68 -18.54 0.68 8.83
CA ALA A 68 -18.79 0.63 10.28
C ALA A 68 -20.18 0.04 10.67
N GLN A 69 -20.92 -0.46 9.69
CA GLN A 69 -22.18 -1.18 9.86
C GLN A 69 -22.11 -2.46 9.03
N ARG A 70 -22.78 -3.52 9.49
CA ARG A 70 -22.88 -4.75 8.72
C ARG A 70 -23.92 -4.59 7.60
N VAL A 71 -23.50 -4.79 6.37
CA VAL A 71 -24.34 -4.71 5.17
C VAL A 71 -24.35 -6.08 4.48
N GLU A 72 -25.53 -6.70 4.35
CA GLU A 72 -25.67 -8.04 3.76
C GLU A 72 -25.97 -8.02 2.26
N LYS A 73 -26.58 -6.94 1.76
CA LYS A 73 -26.99 -6.86 0.36
C LYS A 73 -25.77 -6.64 -0.54
N LEU A 74 -25.44 -7.63 -1.36
CA LEU A 74 -24.31 -7.60 -2.28
C LEU A 74 -24.39 -6.39 -3.21
N GLY A 75 -23.23 -5.74 -3.43
CA GLY A 75 -23.08 -4.62 -4.35
C GLY A 75 -23.85 -3.35 -3.99
N SER A 76 -24.39 -3.26 -2.76
CA SER A 76 -25.25 -2.13 -2.38
C SER A 76 -24.51 -0.89 -1.87
N VAL A 77 -23.22 -1.01 -1.59
CA VAL A 77 -22.38 0.07 -1.09
C VAL A 77 -21.31 0.40 -2.11
N MET A 78 -21.32 1.62 -2.60
CA MET A 78 -20.30 2.11 -3.52
C MET A 78 -18.97 2.27 -2.79
N GLY A 79 -17.91 1.65 -3.32
CA GLY A 79 -16.54 1.84 -2.82
C GLY A 79 -16.03 3.23 -3.14
N LEU A 80 -15.42 3.86 -2.13
CA LEU A 80 -14.83 5.20 -2.24
C LEU A 80 -13.35 5.15 -1.88
N SER A 81 -12.55 5.93 -2.59
CA SER A 81 -11.16 6.23 -2.24
C SER A 81 -10.97 7.74 -2.27
N ALA A 82 -10.62 8.34 -1.12
CA ALA A 82 -10.52 9.79 -0.96
C ALA A 82 -11.76 10.53 -1.49
N GLY A 83 -12.95 10.00 -1.20
CA GLY A 83 -14.23 10.57 -1.63
C GLY A 83 -14.61 10.33 -3.09
N ARG A 84 -13.79 9.64 -3.87
CA ARG A 84 -14.08 9.34 -5.28
C ARG A 84 -14.58 7.90 -5.44
N PRO A 85 -15.60 7.67 -6.28
CA PRO A 85 -16.02 6.32 -6.63
C PRO A 85 -14.87 5.48 -7.22
N THR A 86 -14.68 4.27 -6.72
CA THR A 86 -13.67 3.33 -7.23
C THR A 86 -14.17 2.47 -8.38
N GLY A 87 -15.47 2.50 -8.67
CA GLY A 87 -16.12 1.56 -9.58
C GLY A 87 -16.38 0.18 -8.97
N ILE A 88 -16.00 -0.01 -7.71
CA ILE A 88 -16.19 -1.26 -6.97
C ILE A 88 -17.38 -1.08 -6.04
N SER A 89 -18.24 -2.10 -5.94
CA SER A 89 -19.35 -2.12 -4.99
C SER A 89 -19.21 -3.26 -3.99
N LEU A 90 -19.63 -3.00 -2.77
CA LEU A 90 -19.52 -3.89 -1.61
C LEU A 90 -20.92 -4.30 -1.09
N PRO A 91 -21.06 -5.41 -0.39
CA PRO A 91 -20.14 -6.54 -0.30
C PRO A 91 -19.91 -7.22 -1.65
N PHE A 92 -18.77 -7.91 -1.78
CA PHE A 92 -18.45 -8.74 -2.93
C PHE A 92 -19.27 -10.04 -2.93
N ASP A 93 -19.57 -10.57 -4.10
CA ASP A 93 -20.07 -11.94 -4.28
C ASP A 93 -18.86 -12.91 -4.30
N GLY A 94 -18.28 -13.16 -3.15
CA GLY A 94 -17.09 -13.98 -2.96
C GLY A 94 -16.00 -13.26 -2.16
N GLN A 95 -14.76 -13.72 -2.36
CA GLN A 95 -13.56 -13.22 -1.69
C GLN A 95 -12.64 -12.49 -2.68
N PRO A 96 -12.24 -11.24 -2.42
CA PRO A 96 -11.35 -10.53 -3.33
C PRO A 96 -9.93 -11.07 -3.23
N VAL A 97 -9.27 -11.23 -4.37
CA VAL A 97 -7.84 -11.55 -4.43
C VAL A 97 -7.06 -10.25 -4.40
N GLN A 98 -6.37 -9.99 -3.30
CA GLN A 98 -5.69 -8.72 -3.06
C GLN A 98 -4.61 -8.85 -1.98
N GLY A 99 -3.84 -7.79 -1.76
CA GLY A 99 -2.96 -7.67 -0.60
C GLY A 99 -1.84 -8.72 -0.55
N HIS A 100 -1.27 -9.07 -1.71
CA HIS A 100 -0.14 -9.97 -1.77
C HIS A 100 1.10 -9.31 -1.15
N SER A 101 1.53 -9.77 0.02
CA SER A 101 2.68 -9.23 0.77
C SER A 101 3.86 -10.19 0.85
N GLY A 102 3.61 -11.48 0.70
CA GLY A 102 4.66 -12.50 0.63
C GLY A 102 4.69 -13.15 -0.75
N ILE A 103 5.89 -13.35 -1.30
CA ILE A 103 6.10 -14.06 -2.57
C ILE A 103 7.24 -15.05 -2.45
N LYS A 104 7.04 -16.26 -2.96
CA LYS A 104 8.07 -17.26 -3.06
C LYS A 104 8.09 -17.88 -4.46
N ARG A 105 9.24 -17.77 -5.14
CA ARG A 105 9.47 -18.47 -6.40
C ARG A 105 9.80 -19.93 -6.11
N MET A 106 9.18 -20.82 -6.88
CA MET A 106 9.42 -22.26 -6.84
C MET A 106 10.45 -22.67 -7.90
N ALA A 107 10.95 -23.92 -7.80
CA ALA A 107 11.97 -24.44 -8.72
C ALA A 107 11.44 -24.61 -10.16
N ASP A 108 10.15 -24.85 -10.32
CA ASP A 108 9.45 -24.99 -11.60
C ASP A 108 9.15 -23.64 -12.30
N GLY A 109 9.51 -22.53 -11.65
CA GLY A 109 9.27 -21.18 -12.15
C GLY A 109 7.97 -20.54 -11.68
N SER A 110 7.08 -21.30 -11.05
CA SER A 110 5.84 -20.79 -10.46
C SER A 110 6.10 -19.94 -9.20
N PHE A 111 5.04 -19.26 -8.74
CA PHE A 111 5.09 -18.41 -7.55
C PHE A 111 3.95 -18.74 -6.60
N TRP A 112 4.28 -18.80 -5.32
CA TRP A 112 3.31 -18.76 -4.24
C TRP A 112 3.26 -17.35 -3.65
N LEU A 113 2.05 -16.83 -3.50
CA LEU A 113 1.78 -15.51 -2.98
C LEU A 113 0.85 -15.61 -1.79
N LEU A 114 1.21 -14.94 -0.70
CA LEU A 114 0.40 -14.87 0.52
C LEU A 114 -0.35 -13.55 0.58
N THR A 115 -1.66 -13.64 0.74
CA THR A 115 -2.51 -12.51 1.11
C THR A 115 -2.53 -12.37 2.62
N ASP A 116 -2.12 -11.22 3.14
CA ASP A 116 -2.10 -10.92 4.58
C ASP A 116 -3.03 -9.76 4.97
N ASN A 117 -3.78 -9.24 4.00
CA ASN A 117 -4.55 -8.02 4.14
C ASN A 117 -6.02 -8.26 3.78
N GLY A 118 -6.90 -7.63 4.54
CA GLY A 118 -8.32 -7.56 4.25
C GLY A 118 -8.72 -6.19 3.68
N ALA A 119 -9.61 -5.48 4.36
CA ALA A 119 -10.11 -4.17 3.96
C ALA A 119 -9.43 -3.00 4.70
N GLY A 120 -8.11 -3.05 4.86
CA GLY A 120 -7.29 -1.98 5.41
C GLY A 120 -7.33 -1.81 6.93
N SER A 121 -8.28 -2.38 7.63
CA SER A 121 -8.34 -2.37 9.10
C SER A 121 -8.99 -3.65 9.64
N LYS A 122 -8.68 -4.00 10.88
CA LYS A 122 -9.28 -5.15 11.56
C LYS A 122 -10.81 -5.04 11.64
N ALA A 123 -11.33 -3.83 11.84
CA ALA A 123 -12.77 -3.59 11.94
C ALA A 123 -13.52 -3.85 10.62
N ASN A 124 -12.86 -3.63 9.50
CA ASN A 124 -13.42 -3.79 8.17
C ASN A 124 -13.18 -5.18 7.56
N SER A 125 -12.39 -6.01 8.22
CA SER A 125 -11.86 -7.25 7.64
C SER A 125 -12.33 -8.56 8.29
N PRO A 126 -13.38 -8.61 9.14
CA PRO A 126 -13.76 -9.87 9.80
C PRO A 126 -14.22 -10.95 8.83
N ASP A 127 -14.67 -10.58 7.64
CA ASP A 127 -15.21 -11.45 6.60
C ASP A 127 -14.27 -11.63 5.40
N PHE A 128 -13.02 -11.15 5.50
CA PHE A 128 -11.99 -11.41 4.50
C PHE A 128 -11.20 -12.67 4.87
N MET A 129 -11.02 -13.55 3.89
CA MET A 129 -10.18 -14.73 4.04
C MET A 129 -8.75 -14.42 3.63
N LEU A 130 -7.80 -15.00 4.34
CA LEU A 130 -6.40 -15.03 3.90
C LEU A 130 -6.23 -16.13 2.85
N HIS A 131 -5.53 -15.83 1.78
CA HIS A 131 -5.32 -16.72 0.66
C HIS A 131 -3.85 -17.05 0.47
N LEU A 132 -3.60 -18.27 0.09
CA LEU A 132 -2.34 -18.68 -0.51
C LEU A 132 -2.62 -18.96 -1.99
N SER A 133 -2.07 -18.11 -2.84
CA SER A 133 -2.31 -18.16 -4.29
C SER A 133 -1.11 -18.75 -5.03
N HIS A 134 -1.37 -19.56 -6.04
CA HIS A 134 -0.35 -20.18 -6.87
C HIS A 134 -0.49 -19.71 -8.32
N TYR A 135 0.57 -19.19 -8.92
CA TYR A 135 0.63 -18.64 -10.27
C TYR A 135 1.77 -19.24 -11.06
#